data_06e1106dbe7ddcbade30e7fe9b767d5e
#
_entry.id   06e1106dbe7ddcbade30e7fe9b767d5e
#
_cell.length_a   1.000
_cell.length_b   1.000
_cell.length_c   1.000
_cell.angle_alpha   90.00
_cell.angle_beta   90.00
_cell.angle_gamma   90.00
#
_symmetry.space_group_name_H-M   'P 1'
#
loop_
_entity.id
_entity.type
_entity.pdbx_description
1 polymer ?
#
loop_
_entity_poly.entity_id
_entity_poly.type
_entity_poly.pdbx_seq_one_letter_code
_entity_poly.pdbx_strand_id
1 'polypeptide(L)'
;MPHVVIEYARALEHEFSIAEVMEVAFAACARSSVMQPADIKVRAMPFDHVRLEGGVTTFVHVTVSLLAGRAPAQKEHLANLIRQDLARNFPVVESISVDIRDMDPVAYKKRLLKPVLEDAH
;
A
#
# COMPACT_ATOMS: atom_id res chain seq x y z
N MET A 1 8.42 -9.54 -3.11
CA MET A 1 8.31 -9.05 -1.72
C MET A 1 7.75 -7.64 -1.73
N PRO A 2 6.44 -7.48 -1.78
CA PRO A 2 5.86 -6.15 -1.90
C PRO A 2 5.94 -5.37 -0.60
N HIS A 3 6.28 -4.09 -0.74
CA HIS A 3 6.23 -3.11 0.33
C HIS A 3 5.11 -2.13 0.02
N VAL A 4 4.16 -2.03 0.93
CA VAL A 4 3.01 -1.13 0.80
C VAL A 4 3.20 -0.02 1.82
N VAL A 5 3.46 1.19 1.34
CA VAL A 5 3.68 2.36 2.19
C VAL A 5 2.50 3.30 2.04
N ILE A 6 1.84 3.59 3.15
CA ILE A 6 0.68 4.46 3.19
C ILE A 6 1.11 5.78 3.83
N GLU A 7 1.01 6.87 3.06
CA GLU A 7 1.26 8.22 3.57
C GLU A 7 -0.07 8.95 3.67
N TYR A 8 -0.27 9.68 4.76
CA TYR A 8 -1.58 10.29 5.00
C TYR A 8 -1.45 11.55 5.84
N ALA A 9 -2.45 12.43 5.73
CA ALA A 9 -2.56 13.60 6.59
C ALA A 9 -2.93 13.16 8.01
N ARG A 10 -2.15 13.57 9.00
CA ARG A 10 -2.36 13.12 10.40
C ARG A 10 -3.77 13.40 10.90
N ALA A 11 -4.41 14.47 10.44
CA ALA A 11 -5.77 14.81 10.86
C ALA A 11 -6.76 13.68 10.63
N LEU A 12 -6.49 12.77 9.68
CA LEU A 12 -7.36 11.62 9.43
C LEU A 12 -7.45 10.67 10.62
N GLU A 13 -6.50 10.73 11.55
CA GLU A 13 -6.55 9.90 12.77
C GLU A 13 -7.74 10.24 13.67
N HIS A 14 -8.36 11.40 13.46
CA HIS A 14 -9.59 11.79 14.17
C HIS A 14 -10.84 11.20 13.51
N GLU A 15 -10.74 10.71 12.29
CA GLU A 15 -11.88 10.20 11.54
C GLU A 15 -12.01 8.68 11.62
N PHE A 16 -10.88 7.99 11.67
CA PHE A 16 -10.84 6.53 11.70
C PHE A 16 -9.46 6.05 12.15
N SER A 17 -9.37 4.75 12.45
CA SER A 17 -8.10 4.13 12.81
C SER A 17 -7.26 3.88 11.56
N ILE A 18 -5.99 4.25 11.60
CA ILE A 18 -5.07 3.96 10.48
C ILE A 18 -4.86 2.46 10.32
N ALA A 19 -5.01 1.69 11.38
CA ALA A 19 -4.96 0.23 11.28
C ALA A 19 -6.03 -0.29 10.30
N GLU A 20 -7.20 0.34 10.26
CA GLU A 20 -8.25 -0.04 9.30
C GLU A 20 -7.83 0.26 7.87
N VAL A 21 -7.17 1.39 7.64
CA VAL A 21 -6.65 1.73 6.31
C VAL A 21 -5.64 0.68 5.86
N MET A 22 -4.75 0.29 6.78
CA MET A 22 -3.74 -0.73 6.49
C MET A 22 -4.38 -2.07 6.16
N GLU A 23 -5.44 -2.45 6.87
CA GLU A 23 -6.16 -3.70 6.62
C GLU A 23 -6.87 -3.69 5.26
N VAL A 24 -7.50 -2.58 4.89
CA VAL A 24 -8.16 -2.46 3.59
C VAL A 24 -7.14 -2.54 2.46
N ALA A 25 -6.01 -1.85 2.60
CA ALA A 25 -4.94 -1.91 1.60
C ALA A 25 -4.34 -3.32 1.51
N PHE A 26 -4.11 -3.97 2.65
CA PHE A 26 -3.60 -5.34 2.69
C PHE A 26 -4.57 -6.29 1.97
N ALA A 27 -5.86 -6.20 2.28
CA ALA A 27 -6.86 -7.08 1.70
C ALA A 27 -6.96 -6.91 0.18
N ALA A 28 -6.87 -5.67 -0.31
CA ALA A 28 -6.87 -5.40 -1.75
C ALA A 28 -5.67 -6.05 -2.43
N CYS A 29 -4.49 -5.90 -1.83
CA CYS A 29 -3.26 -6.54 -2.33
C CYS A 29 -3.39 -8.07 -2.32
N ALA A 30 -3.92 -8.62 -1.24
CA ALA A 30 -4.02 -10.08 -1.07
C ALA A 30 -4.94 -10.71 -2.11
N ARG A 31 -6.05 -10.04 -2.46
CA ARG A 31 -7.00 -10.60 -3.43
C ARG A 31 -6.69 -10.23 -4.87
N SER A 32 -5.65 -9.44 -5.11
CA SER A 32 -5.31 -8.96 -6.45
C SER A 32 -4.79 -10.04 -7.39
N SER A 33 -4.30 -11.15 -6.86
CA SER A 33 -3.60 -12.22 -7.58
C SER A 33 -2.26 -11.78 -8.18
N VAL A 34 -1.78 -10.61 -7.79
CA VAL A 34 -0.52 -10.05 -8.29
C VAL A 34 0.65 -10.42 -7.38
N MET A 35 0.37 -10.75 -6.13
CA MET A 35 1.38 -11.06 -5.13
C MET A 35 0.88 -12.11 -4.14
N GLN A 36 1.82 -12.72 -3.42
CA GLN A 36 1.49 -13.71 -2.38
C GLN A 36 1.15 -12.97 -1.08
N PRO A 37 -0.02 -13.25 -0.46
CA PRO A 37 -0.40 -12.56 0.79
C PRO A 37 0.65 -12.66 1.89
N ALA A 38 1.33 -13.80 2.01
CA ALA A 38 2.35 -14.00 3.04
C ALA A 38 3.55 -13.06 2.91
N ASP A 39 3.74 -12.48 1.73
CA ASP A 39 4.90 -11.63 1.45
C ASP A 39 4.61 -10.14 1.66
N ILE A 40 3.34 -9.76 1.83
CA ILE A 40 2.94 -8.35 1.87
C ILE A 40 3.39 -7.69 3.18
N LYS A 41 4.05 -6.54 3.04
CA LYS A 41 4.48 -5.73 4.18
C LYS A 41 3.83 -4.36 4.07
N VAL A 42 3.02 -4.01 5.07
CA VAL A 42 2.29 -2.73 5.07
C VAL A 42 2.78 -1.88 6.24
N ARG A 43 3.00 -0.61 5.97
CA ARG A 43 3.31 0.38 7.00
C ARG A 43 2.70 1.72 6.63
N ALA A 44 2.47 2.56 7.63
CA ALA A 44 1.82 3.85 7.43
C ALA A 44 2.62 4.95 8.11
N MET A 45 2.64 6.12 7.47
CA MET A 45 3.38 7.28 7.96
C MET A 45 2.48 8.52 7.88
N PRO A 46 2.23 9.19 9.02
CA PRO A 46 1.48 10.43 9.02
C PRO A 46 2.35 11.62 8.65
N PHE A 47 1.71 12.62 8.01
CA PHE A 47 2.33 13.91 7.71
C PHE A 47 1.59 15.00 8.47
N ASP A 48 2.36 15.78 9.23
CA ASP A 48 1.81 16.90 10.02
C ASP A 48 1.63 18.15 9.15
N HIS A 49 2.48 18.33 8.16
CA HIS A 49 2.49 19.51 7.32
C HIS A 49 2.09 19.10 5.90
N VAL A 50 0.89 19.51 5.52
CA VAL A 50 0.31 19.16 4.23
C VAL A 50 -0.29 20.41 3.61
N ARG A 51 0.01 20.66 2.33
CA ARG A 51 -0.59 21.76 1.57
C ARG A 51 -1.14 21.19 0.27
N LEU A 52 -2.45 21.24 0.14
CA LEU A 52 -3.17 20.80 -1.05
C LEU A 52 -3.96 21.97 -1.64
N GLU A 53 -4.36 21.84 -2.90
CA GLU A 53 -5.10 22.90 -3.58
C GLU A 53 -6.62 22.74 -3.40
N GLY A 54 -7.36 23.84 -3.68
CA GLY A 54 -8.82 23.80 -3.75
C GLY A 54 -9.52 23.54 -2.44
N GLY A 55 -8.90 23.84 -1.31
CA GLY A 55 -9.51 23.60 -0.01
C GLY A 55 -9.44 22.15 0.46
N VAL A 56 -8.77 21.31 -0.30
CA VAL A 56 -8.56 19.89 0.09
C VAL A 56 -7.58 19.84 1.25
N THR A 57 -7.94 19.11 2.31
CA THR A 57 -7.12 19.03 3.52
C THR A 57 -6.70 17.62 3.88
N THR A 58 -7.27 16.60 3.25
CA THR A 58 -6.99 15.21 3.57
C THR A 58 -6.48 14.46 2.36
N PHE A 59 -5.52 13.57 2.60
CA PHE A 59 -5.02 12.70 1.54
C PHE A 59 -4.58 11.36 2.12
N VAL A 60 -4.63 10.34 1.26
CA VAL A 60 -3.97 9.06 1.45
C VAL A 60 -3.27 8.73 0.14
N HIS A 61 -1.97 8.49 0.23
CA HIS A 61 -1.17 8.07 -0.91
C HIS A 61 -0.54 6.72 -0.60
N VAL A 62 -0.73 5.75 -1.48
CA VAL A 62 -0.21 4.40 -1.30
C VAL A 62 0.83 4.13 -2.39
N THR A 63 2.03 3.77 -1.97
CA THR A 63 3.08 3.32 -2.89
C THR A 63 3.28 1.83 -2.66
N VAL A 64 3.12 1.04 -3.72
CA VAL A 64 3.41 -0.39 -3.67
C VAL A 64 4.66 -0.64 -4.49
N SER A 65 5.71 -1.13 -3.83
CA SER A 65 6.94 -1.49 -4.49
C SER A 65 7.04 -3.01 -4.53
N LEU A 66 7.19 -3.57 -5.71
CA LEU A 66 7.31 -5.01 -5.89
C LEU A 66 8.37 -5.32 -6.95
N LEU A 67 8.88 -6.55 -6.90
CA LEU A 67 9.93 -6.95 -7.83
C LEU A 67 9.41 -6.85 -9.27
N ALA A 68 10.26 -6.35 -10.17
CA ALA A 68 9.93 -6.22 -11.58
C ALA A 68 9.53 -7.58 -12.16
N GLY A 69 8.64 -7.56 -13.15
CA GLY A 69 8.20 -8.75 -13.84
C GLY A 69 6.70 -8.85 -14.05
N ARG A 70 5.91 -8.00 -13.37
CA ARG A 70 4.46 -7.95 -13.60
C ARG A 70 4.17 -7.16 -14.86
N ALA A 71 3.16 -7.61 -15.61
CA ALA A 71 2.71 -6.89 -16.80
C ALA A 71 2.04 -5.56 -16.41
N PRO A 72 2.05 -4.56 -17.30
CA PRO A 72 1.36 -3.29 -17.01
C PRO A 72 -0.10 -3.47 -16.60
N ALA A 73 -0.83 -4.39 -17.22
CA ALA A 73 -2.23 -4.64 -16.88
C ALA A 73 -2.39 -5.16 -15.44
N GLN A 74 -1.45 -5.97 -14.95
CA GLN A 74 -1.48 -6.47 -13.58
C GLN A 74 -1.24 -5.34 -12.58
N LYS A 75 -0.32 -4.44 -12.88
CA LYS A 75 -0.03 -3.30 -12.02
C LYS A 75 -1.19 -2.32 -12.00
N GLU A 76 -1.82 -2.08 -13.14
CA GLU A 76 -3.00 -1.22 -13.20
C GLU A 76 -4.17 -1.83 -12.42
N HIS A 77 -4.40 -3.11 -12.55
CA HIS A 77 -5.43 -3.83 -11.80
C HIS A 77 -5.23 -3.66 -10.30
N LEU A 78 -4.01 -3.85 -9.83
CA LEU A 78 -3.65 -3.69 -8.42
C LEU A 78 -3.93 -2.26 -7.94
N ALA A 79 -3.49 -1.26 -8.72
CA ALA A 79 -3.69 0.14 -8.36
C ALA A 79 -5.19 0.48 -8.27
N ASN A 80 -5.99 -0.01 -9.20
CA ASN A 80 -7.43 0.21 -9.22
C ASN A 80 -8.12 -0.43 -8.03
N LEU A 81 -7.74 -1.65 -7.65
CA LEU A 81 -8.31 -2.33 -6.50
C LEU A 81 -8.07 -1.55 -5.21
N ILE A 82 -6.82 -1.13 -5.00
CA ILE A 82 -6.47 -0.38 -3.79
C ILE A 82 -7.24 0.95 -3.75
N ARG A 83 -7.23 1.70 -4.84
CA ARG A 83 -7.90 2.98 -4.91
C ARG A 83 -9.40 2.85 -4.66
N GLN A 84 -10.05 1.89 -5.31
CA GLN A 84 -11.49 1.69 -5.19
C GLN A 84 -11.87 1.28 -3.77
N ASP A 85 -11.11 0.38 -3.16
CA ASP A 85 -11.41 -0.07 -1.80
C ASP A 85 -11.22 1.03 -0.78
N LEU A 86 -10.16 1.81 -0.91
CA LEU A 86 -9.92 2.94 -0.02
C LEU A 86 -11.01 4.00 -0.18
N ALA A 87 -11.39 4.31 -1.40
CA ALA A 87 -12.45 5.30 -1.65
C ALA A 87 -13.79 4.84 -1.06
N ARG A 88 -14.10 3.55 -1.20
CA ARG A 88 -15.36 3.01 -0.71
C ARG A 88 -15.42 2.98 0.81
N ASN A 89 -14.32 2.60 1.45
CA ASN A 89 -14.28 2.44 2.91
C ASN A 89 -14.02 3.73 3.66
N PHE A 90 -13.38 4.71 3.02
CA PHE A 90 -12.98 5.96 3.67
C PHE A 90 -13.41 7.17 2.82
N PRO A 91 -14.74 7.38 2.69
CA PRO A 91 -15.25 8.45 1.82
C PRO A 91 -14.89 9.86 2.28
N VAL A 92 -14.46 10.03 3.53
CA VAL A 92 -14.04 11.33 4.05
C VAL A 92 -12.68 11.76 3.47
N VAL A 93 -11.90 10.83 2.94
CA VAL A 93 -10.60 11.16 2.35
C VAL A 93 -10.79 11.81 0.99
N GLU A 94 -10.34 13.04 0.86
CA GLU A 94 -10.58 13.84 -0.34
C GLU A 94 -9.66 13.49 -1.50
N SER A 95 -8.40 13.15 -1.19
CA SER A 95 -7.42 12.80 -2.22
C SER A 95 -6.88 11.40 -1.95
N ILE A 96 -7.11 10.48 -2.88
CA ILE A 96 -6.57 9.13 -2.79
C ILE A 96 -5.77 8.86 -4.05
N SER A 97 -4.52 8.46 -3.89
CA SER A 97 -3.67 8.10 -5.02
C SER A 97 -2.89 6.83 -4.73
N VAL A 98 -2.58 6.09 -5.77
CA VAL A 98 -1.85 4.83 -5.68
C VAL A 98 -0.81 4.80 -6.78
N ASP A 99 0.41 4.42 -6.42
CA ASP A 99 1.53 4.31 -7.35
C ASP A 99 2.16 2.94 -7.20
N ILE A 100 2.28 2.22 -8.29
CA ILE A 100 2.89 0.89 -8.30
C ILE A 100 4.27 1.01 -8.93
N ARG A 101 5.30 0.57 -8.19
CA ARG A 101 6.69 0.71 -8.60
C ARG A 101 7.40 -0.62 -8.68
N ASP A 102 8.24 -0.76 -9.69
CA ASP A 102 9.11 -1.93 -9.82
C ASP A 102 10.37 -1.73 -8.98
N MET A 103 10.77 -2.80 -8.25
CA MET A 103 12.07 -2.86 -7.62
C MET A 103 12.99 -3.69 -8.49
N ASP A 104 14.27 -3.29 -8.54
CA ASP A 104 15.30 -4.04 -9.26
C ASP A 104 15.55 -5.37 -8.55
N PRO A 105 15.27 -6.53 -9.20
CA PRO A 105 15.46 -7.82 -8.54
C PRO A 105 16.92 -8.14 -8.23
N VAL A 106 17.86 -7.50 -8.91
CA VAL A 106 19.30 -7.70 -8.63
C VAL A 106 19.70 -6.94 -7.39
N ALA A 107 19.16 -5.71 -7.20
CA ALA A 107 19.55 -4.83 -6.11
C ALA A 107 18.75 -5.05 -4.83
N TYR A 108 17.59 -5.66 -4.92
CA TYR A 108 16.75 -5.89 -3.74
C TYR A 108 17.24 -7.11 -2.99
N LYS A 109 17.63 -6.93 -1.73
CA LYS A 109 18.10 -8.02 -0.86
C LYS A 109 17.30 -8.00 0.43
N LYS A 110 16.97 -9.18 0.93
CA LYS A 110 16.25 -9.29 2.20
C LYS A 110 16.81 -10.46 3.01
N ARG A 111 16.53 -10.44 4.30
CA ARG A 111 16.83 -11.54 5.19
C ARG A 111 15.67 -11.77 6.13
N LEU A 112 15.30 -13.03 6.33
CA LEU A 112 14.30 -13.44 7.33
C LEU A 112 15.00 -14.25 8.42
N LEU A 113 14.63 -13.98 9.67
CA LEU A 113 15.21 -14.69 10.82
C LEU A 113 14.28 -15.82 11.31
N LYS A 114 13.77 -16.60 10.37
CA LYS A 114 13.00 -17.79 10.68
C LYS A 114 13.49 -18.95 9.83
N PRO A 115 14.78 -19.25 9.92
CA PRO A 115 15.39 -20.24 9.02
C PRO A 115 14.77 -21.64 9.17
N VAL A 116 14.33 -22.01 10.37
CA VAL A 116 13.73 -23.32 10.59
C VAL A 116 12.48 -23.51 9.73
N LEU A 117 11.65 -22.46 9.62
CA LEU A 117 10.44 -22.53 8.81
C LEU A 117 10.75 -22.54 7.33
N GLU A 118 11.79 -21.82 6.92
CA GLU A 118 12.21 -21.74 5.53
C GLU A 118 12.90 -23.02 5.10
N ASP A 119 13.70 -23.60 5.96
CA ASP A 119 14.44 -24.82 5.67
C ASP A 119 13.54 -26.04 5.57
N ALA A 120 12.32 -25.95 6.08
CA ALA A 120 11.36 -27.04 6.01
C ALA A 120 10.79 -27.23 4.59
N HIS A 121 11.12 -26.34 3.68
CA HIS A 121 10.66 -26.44 2.28
C HIS A 121 11.64 -27.24 1.42
#